data_108b361ce9fdab760ba6e1b3b59d1d3a
#
_entry.id   108b361ce9fdab760ba6e1b3b59d1d3a
#
_cell.length_a   1.000
_cell.length_b   1.000
_cell.length_c   1.000
_cell.angle_alpha   90.00
_cell.angle_beta   90.00
_cell.angle_gamma   90.00
#
_symmetry.space_group_name_H-M   'P 1'
#
loop_
_entity.id
_entity.type
_entity.pdbx_description
1 polymer ?
#
loop_
_entity_poly.entity_id
_entity_poly.type
_entity_poly.pdbx_seq_one_letter_code
_entity_poly.pdbx_strand_id
1 'polypeptide(L)'
;MDKNLRVLGTIARWIVPQYTERTFRFFNGIINTLISKTRPRKIKAETVFLDRPDKTKLRVRIFSPKKPKGEKTPGMLWIHGGGFCMGSPEQDIWTIREYILENGCTVVAPCYTLATEKPYPAALDDCYQALLWLRDNAEKLNVRDDQLFVAGSSAGGGLTASICIYARDKKEVSVAYQMPLYPMLDDRMITPSSQNNDGPVWNTASNINAWKLYLGDLYQKADVPVYAAPARLEDYSDLPPAFTFVGDIEPFYNETVNFMEKMKSAGIPADYKVYHGAYHGFDVLCWFSKPSRDAHRIMLENYRRASENLFKAQPEKK
;
A
#
# COMPACT_ATOMS: atom_id res chain seq x y z
N MET A 1 -6.98 -22.19 8.90
CA MET A 1 -6.62 -21.81 7.52
C MET A 1 -7.70 -22.34 6.55
N ASP A 2 -8.19 -21.49 5.67
CA ASP A 2 -9.15 -21.87 4.61
C ASP A 2 -8.58 -23.02 3.76
N LYS A 3 -9.46 -23.98 3.37
CA LYS A 3 -9.03 -25.17 2.61
C LYS A 3 -8.39 -24.84 1.25
N ASN A 4 -8.83 -23.76 0.60
CA ASN A 4 -8.29 -23.33 -0.70
C ASN A 4 -6.91 -22.63 -0.59
N LEU A 5 -6.53 -22.19 0.60
CA LEU A 5 -5.29 -21.47 0.88
C LEU A 5 -4.24 -22.34 1.57
N ARG A 6 -4.65 -23.50 2.10
CA ARG A 6 -3.83 -24.32 3.00
C ARG A 6 -2.53 -24.81 2.37
N VAL A 7 -2.57 -25.34 1.17
CA VAL A 7 -1.39 -25.97 0.55
C VAL A 7 -0.26 -24.94 0.35
N LEU A 8 -0.56 -23.84 -0.35
CA LEU A 8 0.47 -22.81 -0.60
C LEU A 8 0.88 -22.08 0.67
N GLY A 9 -0.06 -21.84 1.60
CA GLY A 9 0.27 -21.25 2.89
C GLY A 9 1.22 -22.11 3.71
N THR A 10 1.00 -23.45 3.74
CA THR A 10 1.91 -24.38 4.41
C THR A 10 3.29 -24.38 3.76
N ILE A 11 3.36 -24.42 2.44
CA ILE A 11 4.62 -24.36 1.69
C ILE A 11 5.36 -23.04 1.98
N ALA A 12 4.67 -21.91 1.91
CA ALA A 12 5.26 -20.60 2.18
C ALA A 12 5.85 -20.51 3.59
N ARG A 13 5.14 -21.03 4.60
CA ARG A 13 5.62 -21.09 5.99
C ARG A 13 6.90 -21.91 6.16
N TRP A 14 7.05 -22.99 5.39
CA TRP A 14 8.26 -23.82 5.42
C TRP A 14 9.44 -23.19 4.69
N ILE A 15 9.21 -22.51 3.57
CA ILE A 15 10.26 -21.87 2.77
C ILE A 15 10.81 -20.63 3.49
N VAL A 16 9.93 -19.80 4.06
CA VAL A 16 10.31 -18.58 4.77
C VAL A 16 9.59 -18.54 6.12
N PRO A 17 10.14 -19.20 7.15
CA PRO A 17 9.52 -19.23 8.46
C PRO A 17 9.48 -17.85 9.13
N GLN A 18 10.42 -16.97 8.79
CA GLN A 18 10.44 -15.56 9.21
C GLN A 18 11.35 -14.72 8.32
N TYR A 19 11.04 -13.45 8.21
CA TYR A 19 11.91 -12.47 7.54
C TYR A 19 12.87 -11.83 8.54
N THR A 20 14.15 -11.79 8.18
CA THR A 20 15.23 -11.08 8.87
C THR A 20 15.86 -10.08 7.92
N GLU A 21 16.70 -9.17 8.38
CA GLU A 21 17.41 -8.23 7.49
C GLU A 21 18.14 -8.96 6.34
N ARG A 22 18.79 -10.08 6.65
CA ARG A 22 19.50 -10.90 5.65
C ARG A 22 18.55 -11.45 4.59
N THR A 23 17.39 -11.97 4.99
CA THR A 23 16.40 -12.52 4.05
C THR A 23 15.71 -11.41 3.27
N PHE A 24 15.43 -10.25 3.87
CA PHE A 24 14.94 -9.09 3.13
C PHE A 24 15.89 -8.68 2.00
N ARG A 25 17.18 -8.53 2.29
CA ARG A 25 18.20 -8.18 1.29
C ARG A 25 18.31 -9.25 0.19
N PHE A 26 18.23 -10.54 0.56
CA PHE A 26 18.26 -11.65 -0.39
C PHE A 26 17.06 -11.61 -1.36
N PHE A 27 15.83 -11.52 -0.83
CA PHE A 27 14.63 -11.45 -1.66
C PHE A 27 14.58 -10.18 -2.50
N ASN A 28 15.05 -9.06 -1.95
CA ASN A 28 15.14 -7.82 -2.72
C ASN A 28 16.11 -7.95 -3.89
N GLY A 29 17.21 -8.66 -3.74
CA GLY A 29 18.12 -9.01 -4.85
C GLY A 29 17.41 -9.81 -5.96
N ILE A 30 16.57 -10.79 -5.60
CA ILE A 30 15.76 -11.56 -6.55
C ILE A 30 14.74 -10.66 -7.26
N ILE A 31 14.01 -9.81 -6.50
CA ILE A 31 13.02 -8.88 -7.04
C ILE A 31 13.68 -7.95 -8.04
N ASN A 32 14.81 -7.33 -7.69
CA ASN A 32 15.53 -6.41 -8.56
C ASN A 32 16.08 -7.08 -9.83
N THR A 33 16.48 -8.36 -9.76
CA THR A 33 17.08 -9.06 -10.90
C THR A 33 16.04 -9.63 -11.86
N LEU A 34 14.95 -10.18 -11.33
CA LEU A 34 13.95 -10.92 -12.11
C LEU A 34 12.66 -10.15 -12.30
N ILE A 35 12.11 -9.55 -11.22
CA ILE A 35 10.77 -8.95 -11.24
C ILE A 35 10.81 -7.55 -11.82
N SER A 36 11.83 -6.74 -11.50
CA SER A 36 11.95 -5.36 -12.00
C SER A 36 12.02 -5.25 -13.52
N LYS A 37 12.35 -6.33 -14.22
CA LYS A 37 12.38 -6.43 -15.68
C LYS A 37 11.05 -6.85 -16.30
N THR A 38 10.04 -7.15 -15.48
CA THR A 38 8.73 -7.58 -15.97
C THR A 38 8.07 -6.47 -16.78
N ARG A 39 7.62 -6.81 -17.98
CA ARG A 39 6.87 -5.88 -18.84
C ARG A 39 5.39 -6.21 -18.77
N PRO A 40 4.54 -5.22 -18.44
CA PRO A 40 3.11 -5.46 -18.36
C PRO A 40 2.51 -5.75 -19.75
N ARG A 41 1.60 -6.72 -19.79
CA ARG A 41 0.77 -6.96 -20.99
C ARG A 41 -0.50 -6.10 -20.89
N LYS A 42 -0.99 -5.60 -22.04
CA LYS A 42 -2.23 -4.81 -22.18
C LYS A 42 -2.18 -3.35 -21.65
N ILE A 43 -1.20 -2.99 -20.86
CA ILE A 43 -0.98 -1.61 -20.37
C ILE A 43 0.38 -1.10 -20.79
N LYS A 44 0.57 0.22 -20.71
CA LYS A 44 1.84 0.92 -20.95
C LYS A 44 2.58 1.08 -19.63
N ALA A 45 3.90 1.06 -19.66
CA ALA A 45 4.74 1.34 -18.49
C ALA A 45 5.91 2.25 -18.90
N GLU A 46 6.06 3.33 -18.18
CA GLU A 46 7.14 4.31 -18.34
C GLU A 46 7.92 4.44 -17.03
N THR A 47 9.08 5.04 -17.10
CA THR A 47 9.90 5.36 -15.93
C THR A 47 10.26 6.83 -15.98
N VAL A 48 10.08 7.49 -14.83
CA VAL A 48 10.60 8.83 -14.60
C VAL A 48 11.50 8.80 -13.36
N PHE A 49 12.37 9.79 -13.25
CA PHE A 49 13.27 9.96 -12.12
C PHE A 49 13.02 11.33 -11.52
N LEU A 50 12.68 11.37 -10.23
CA LEU A 50 12.48 12.60 -9.50
C LEU A 50 13.75 12.93 -8.71
N ASP A 51 14.11 14.20 -8.66
CA ASP A 51 15.24 14.67 -7.85
C ASP A 51 14.86 14.68 -6.36
N ARG A 52 15.67 14.00 -5.53
CA ARG A 52 15.55 14.12 -4.08
C ARG A 52 16.36 15.31 -3.57
N PRO A 53 16.06 15.84 -2.36
CA PRO A 53 16.82 16.94 -1.75
C PRO A 53 18.32 16.64 -1.61
N ASP A 54 18.68 15.37 -1.42
CA ASP A 54 20.07 14.89 -1.32
C ASP A 54 20.77 14.69 -2.68
N LYS A 55 20.12 15.13 -3.78
CA LYS A 55 20.56 15.01 -5.18
C LYS A 55 20.58 13.59 -5.74
N THR A 56 20.09 12.61 -5.00
CA THR A 56 19.83 11.27 -5.55
C THR A 56 18.53 11.28 -6.37
N LYS A 57 18.25 10.18 -7.07
CA LYS A 57 17.06 10.06 -7.92
C LYS A 57 16.08 9.03 -7.37
N LEU A 58 14.84 9.43 -7.21
CA LEU A 58 13.73 8.51 -6.96
C LEU A 58 13.22 7.95 -8.30
N ARG A 59 13.33 6.65 -8.49
CA ARG A 59 12.72 5.97 -9.65
C ARG A 59 11.22 5.83 -9.41
N VAL A 60 10.42 6.31 -10.36
CA VAL A 60 8.97 6.20 -10.31
C VAL A 60 8.48 5.52 -11.58
N ARG A 61 7.62 4.52 -11.42
CA ARG A 61 6.96 3.83 -12.53
C ARG A 61 5.59 4.47 -12.78
N ILE A 62 5.30 4.68 -14.04
CA ILE A 62 3.99 5.17 -14.49
C ILE A 62 3.36 4.07 -15.32
N PHE A 63 2.20 3.59 -14.89
CA PHE A 63 1.41 2.60 -15.62
C PHE A 63 0.12 3.25 -16.11
N SER A 64 -0.22 3.05 -17.38
CA SER A 64 -1.38 3.70 -18.01
C SER A 64 -2.01 2.80 -19.08
N PRO A 65 -3.24 3.08 -19.52
CA PRO A 65 -3.84 2.35 -20.63
C PRO A 65 -3.05 2.59 -21.91
N LYS A 66 -2.95 1.56 -22.77
CA LYS A 66 -2.30 1.69 -24.09
C LYS A 66 -2.98 2.72 -25.01
N LYS A 67 -4.30 2.84 -24.85
CA LYS A 67 -5.12 3.83 -25.56
C LYS A 67 -5.94 4.58 -24.51
N PRO A 68 -5.71 5.87 -24.31
CA PRO A 68 -6.57 6.69 -23.46
C PRO A 68 -8.02 6.64 -23.94
N LYS A 69 -8.97 6.68 -23.02
CA LYS A 69 -10.42 6.65 -23.32
C LYS A 69 -10.96 8.04 -23.77
N GLY A 70 -10.10 9.03 -23.98
CA GLY A 70 -10.49 10.40 -24.36
C GLY A 70 -10.80 11.31 -23.17
N GLU A 71 -11.53 10.83 -22.18
CA GLU A 71 -11.84 11.57 -20.97
C GLU A 71 -10.74 11.42 -19.91
N LYS A 72 -10.59 12.44 -19.04
CA LYS A 72 -9.70 12.34 -17.88
C LYS A 72 -10.23 11.29 -16.91
N THR A 73 -9.31 10.49 -16.36
CA THR A 73 -9.60 9.38 -15.43
C THR A 73 -8.95 9.62 -14.08
N PRO A 74 -9.30 8.84 -13.02
CA PRO A 74 -8.61 8.93 -11.75
C PRO A 74 -7.10 8.71 -11.88
N GLY A 75 -6.33 9.40 -11.04
CA GLY A 75 -4.90 9.12 -10.81
C GLY A 75 -4.72 8.35 -9.51
N MET A 76 -3.86 7.35 -9.52
CA MET A 76 -3.59 6.54 -8.34
C MET A 76 -2.10 6.54 -8.00
N LEU A 77 -1.77 6.89 -6.77
CA LEU A 77 -0.49 6.53 -6.17
C LEU A 77 -0.60 5.10 -5.67
N TRP A 78 0.20 4.17 -6.22
CA TRP A 78 0.29 2.80 -5.73
C TRP A 78 1.59 2.56 -4.99
N ILE A 79 1.51 2.06 -3.76
CA ILE A 79 2.65 1.83 -2.88
C ILE A 79 2.79 0.32 -2.63
N HIS A 80 3.91 -0.26 -3.05
CA HIS A 80 4.14 -1.69 -2.95
C HIS A 80 4.35 -2.17 -1.49
N GLY A 81 4.02 -3.43 -1.23
CA GLY A 81 4.29 -4.11 0.03
C GLY A 81 5.74 -4.60 0.16
N GLY A 82 6.00 -5.35 1.25
CA GLY A 82 7.31 -5.95 1.53
C GLY A 82 7.92 -5.53 2.87
N GLY A 83 7.09 -5.21 3.87
CA GLY A 83 7.53 -4.88 5.23
C GLY A 83 8.42 -3.64 5.30
N PHE A 84 8.26 -2.68 4.39
CA PHE A 84 9.14 -1.53 4.17
C PHE A 84 10.59 -1.90 3.78
N CYS A 85 10.97 -3.18 3.79
CA CYS A 85 12.34 -3.67 3.72
C CYS A 85 12.72 -4.29 2.38
N MET A 86 11.75 -4.64 1.56
CA MET A 86 11.95 -5.25 0.23
C MET A 86 10.82 -4.88 -0.71
N GLY A 87 11.02 -5.06 -2.00
CA GLY A 87 9.98 -4.90 -3.01
C GLY A 87 10.33 -3.90 -4.10
N SER A 88 9.45 -3.85 -5.08
CA SER A 88 9.46 -2.88 -6.17
C SER A 88 8.06 -2.77 -6.76
N PRO A 89 7.72 -1.66 -7.47
CA PRO A 89 6.41 -1.51 -8.09
C PRO A 89 6.03 -2.62 -9.07
N GLU A 90 7.01 -3.27 -9.67
CA GLU A 90 6.80 -4.31 -10.67
C GLU A 90 6.22 -5.61 -10.08
N GLN A 91 6.38 -5.85 -8.78
CA GLN A 91 5.79 -7.03 -8.13
C GLN A 91 4.26 -7.00 -8.15
N ASP A 92 3.67 -5.79 -8.13
CA ASP A 92 2.22 -5.58 -8.05
C ASP A 92 1.58 -5.30 -9.43
N ILE A 93 2.32 -5.58 -10.51
CA ILE A 93 1.90 -5.24 -11.88
C ILE A 93 0.55 -5.86 -12.27
N TRP A 94 0.21 -7.02 -11.70
CA TRP A 94 -1.06 -7.70 -11.95
C TRP A 94 -2.23 -6.92 -11.32
N THR A 95 -2.09 -6.52 -10.08
CA THR A 95 -3.10 -5.72 -9.35
C THR A 95 -3.25 -4.33 -9.96
N ILE A 96 -2.12 -3.65 -10.25
CA ILE A 96 -2.10 -2.36 -10.94
C ILE A 96 -2.84 -2.46 -12.29
N ARG A 97 -2.60 -3.50 -13.06
CA ARG A 97 -3.27 -3.73 -14.34
C ARG A 97 -4.79 -3.85 -14.20
N GLU A 98 -5.28 -4.50 -13.14
CA GLU A 98 -6.72 -4.64 -12.91
C GLU A 98 -7.38 -3.26 -12.74
N TYR A 99 -6.82 -2.37 -11.93
CA TYR A 99 -7.30 -1.00 -11.79
C TYR A 99 -7.30 -0.24 -13.13
N ILE A 100 -6.23 -0.34 -13.90
CA ILE A 100 -6.13 0.34 -15.20
C ILE A 100 -7.15 -0.20 -16.20
N LEU A 101 -7.38 -1.51 -16.23
CA LEU A 101 -8.35 -2.11 -17.15
C LEU A 101 -9.79 -1.82 -16.75
N GLU A 102 -10.05 -1.56 -15.48
CA GLU A 102 -11.39 -1.26 -14.94
C GLU A 102 -11.92 0.05 -15.52
N ASN A 103 -11.21 1.16 -15.37
CA ASN A 103 -11.70 2.47 -15.80
C ASN A 103 -10.69 3.33 -16.57
N GLY A 104 -9.47 2.84 -16.82
CA GLY A 104 -8.46 3.56 -17.57
C GLY A 104 -7.61 4.51 -16.73
N CYS A 105 -7.55 4.33 -15.41
CA CYS A 105 -6.74 5.19 -14.54
C CYS A 105 -5.25 5.16 -14.91
N THR A 106 -4.54 6.20 -14.50
CA THR A 106 -3.07 6.23 -14.53
C THR A 106 -2.55 5.97 -13.11
N VAL A 107 -1.62 5.03 -12.99
CA VAL A 107 -1.00 4.65 -11.72
C VAL A 107 0.45 5.12 -11.68
N VAL A 108 0.80 5.88 -10.64
CA VAL A 108 2.16 6.32 -10.31
C VAL A 108 2.64 5.49 -9.14
N ALA A 109 3.75 4.78 -9.32
CA ALA A 109 4.25 3.83 -8.32
C ALA A 109 5.74 4.09 -8.03
N PRO A 110 6.09 4.68 -6.88
CA PRO A 110 7.47 4.95 -6.51
C PRO A 110 8.20 3.68 -6.11
N CYS A 111 9.47 3.57 -6.49
CA CYS A 111 10.42 2.64 -5.94
C CYS A 111 11.04 3.30 -4.70
N TYR A 112 10.24 3.37 -3.63
CA TYR A 112 10.63 4.10 -2.43
C TYR A 112 11.85 3.48 -1.74
N THR A 113 12.58 4.31 -1.00
CA THR A 113 13.77 3.89 -0.24
C THR A 113 13.40 2.85 0.80
N LEU A 114 13.99 1.68 0.71
CA LEU A 114 13.73 0.57 1.62
C LEU A 114 14.40 0.79 2.98
N ALA A 115 13.75 0.32 4.03
CA ALA A 115 14.25 0.42 5.41
C ALA A 115 15.58 -0.32 5.64
N THR A 116 15.94 -1.27 4.77
CA THR A 116 17.26 -1.91 4.72
C THR A 116 18.36 -0.98 4.20
N GLU A 117 18.01 0.18 3.63
CA GLU A 117 18.91 1.21 3.13
C GLU A 117 18.88 2.44 4.03
N LYS A 118 17.66 2.95 4.32
CA LYS A 118 17.46 4.12 5.17
C LYS A 118 16.11 4.01 5.90
N PRO A 119 16.09 4.18 7.24
CA PRO A 119 14.85 4.09 8.01
C PRO A 119 13.91 5.26 7.73
N TYR A 120 12.76 5.28 8.41
CA TYR A 120 11.83 6.41 8.44
C TYR A 120 12.60 7.72 8.68
N PRO A 121 12.26 8.82 7.97
CA PRO A 121 11.08 8.99 7.11
C PRO A 121 11.28 8.72 5.60
N ALA A 122 12.41 8.12 5.19
CA ALA A 122 12.81 8.06 3.78
C ALA A 122 11.72 7.50 2.84
N ALA A 123 11.05 6.40 3.22
CA ALA A 123 9.98 5.82 2.42
C ALA A 123 8.75 6.74 2.35
N LEU A 124 8.39 7.41 3.45
CA LEU A 124 7.30 8.38 3.50
C LEU A 124 7.57 9.56 2.56
N ASP A 125 8.77 10.14 2.64
CA ASP A 125 9.17 11.29 1.84
C ASP A 125 9.12 10.96 0.34
N ASP A 126 9.64 9.80 -0.06
CA ASP A 126 9.60 9.33 -1.45
C ASP A 126 8.17 9.15 -1.96
N CYS A 127 7.30 8.52 -1.17
CA CYS A 127 5.91 8.32 -1.55
C CYS A 127 5.15 9.64 -1.62
N TYR A 128 5.39 10.56 -0.70
CA TYR A 128 4.76 11.87 -0.72
C TYR A 128 5.23 12.72 -1.92
N GLN A 129 6.51 12.69 -2.21
CA GLN A 129 7.07 13.34 -3.41
C GLN A 129 6.42 12.79 -4.69
N ALA A 130 6.19 11.48 -4.77
CA ALA A 130 5.51 10.87 -5.91
C ALA A 130 4.03 11.28 -6.01
N LEU A 131 3.33 11.50 -4.87
CA LEU A 131 1.96 12.02 -4.85
C LEU A 131 1.90 13.46 -5.33
N LEU A 132 2.80 14.32 -4.86
CA LEU A 132 2.91 15.71 -5.34
C LEU A 132 3.20 15.76 -6.84
N TRP A 133 4.11 14.89 -7.31
CA TRP A 133 4.42 14.79 -8.74
C TRP A 133 3.20 14.33 -9.56
N LEU A 134 2.41 13.38 -9.07
CA LEU A 134 1.16 12.95 -9.72
C LEU A 134 0.19 14.12 -9.85
N ARG A 135 -0.04 14.89 -8.78
CA ARG A 135 -0.87 16.09 -8.78
C ARG A 135 -0.38 17.12 -9.84
N ASP A 136 0.92 17.41 -9.83
CA ASP A 136 1.50 18.44 -10.69
C ASP A 136 1.55 18.05 -12.17
N ASN A 137 1.49 16.76 -12.47
CA ASN A 137 1.47 16.23 -13.83
C ASN A 137 0.10 15.66 -14.25
N ALA A 138 -0.98 15.90 -13.49
CA ALA A 138 -2.29 15.33 -13.73
C ALA A 138 -2.79 15.62 -15.16
N GLU A 139 -2.66 16.86 -15.63
CA GLU A 139 -3.03 17.25 -17.01
C GLU A 139 -2.27 16.43 -18.06
N LYS A 140 -0.95 16.37 -17.95
CA LYS A 140 -0.08 15.62 -18.87
C LYS A 140 -0.36 14.12 -18.88
N LEU A 141 -0.82 13.58 -17.75
CA LEU A 141 -1.14 12.17 -17.56
C LEU A 141 -2.59 11.84 -17.95
N ASN A 142 -3.38 12.80 -18.40
CA ASN A 142 -4.82 12.68 -18.66
C ASN A 142 -5.58 12.23 -17.39
N VAL A 143 -5.17 12.74 -16.23
CA VAL A 143 -5.73 12.45 -14.92
C VAL A 143 -6.61 13.61 -14.46
N ARG A 144 -7.71 13.31 -13.80
CA ARG A 144 -8.51 14.28 -13.07
C ARG A 144 -7.77 14.66 -11.78
N ASP A 145 -7.47 15.93 -11.62
CA ASP A 145 -6.79 16.43 -10.41
C ASP A 145 -7.65 16.34 -9.15
N ASP A 146 -8.98 16.39 -9.29
CA ASP A 146 -9.94 16.19 -8.20
C ASP A 146 -10.22 14.71 -7.85
N GLN A 147 -9.55 13.76 -8.52
CA GLN A 147 -9.65 12.32 -8.27
C GLN A 147 -8.28 11.67 -8.11
N LEU A 148 -7.50 12.15 -7.14
CA LEU A 148 -6.27 11.49 -6.73
C LEU A 148 -6.56 10.47 -5.64
N PHE A 149 -6.23 9.21 -5.91
CA PHE A 149 -6.40 8.08 -5.00
C PHE A 149 -5.04 7.59 -4.51
N VAL A 150 -4.99 7.05 -3.29
CA VAL A 150 -3.79 6.41 -2.76
C VAL A 150 -4.13 4.98 -2.38
N ALA A 151 -3.35 4.03 -2.87
CA ALA A 151 -3.55 2.62 -2.59
C ALA A 151 -2.21 1.90 -2.41
N GLY A 152 -2.24 0.80 -1.68
CA GLY A 152 -1.06 -0.04 -1.48
C GLY A 152 -1.38 -1.25 -0.61
N SER A 153 -0.47 -2.21 -0.57
CA SER A 153 -0.65 -3.47 0.12
C SER A 153 0.34 -3.64 1.28
N SER A 154 -0.08 -4.23 2.40
CA SER A 154 0.81 -4.56 3.52
C SER A 154 1.53 -3.31 4.08
N ALA A 155 2.85 -3.28 4.08
CA ALA A 155 3.62 -2.09 4.41
C ALA A 155 3.26 -0.89 3.51
N GLY A 156 3.01 -1.13 2.21
CA GLY A 156 2.47 -0.11 1.29
C GLY A 156 1.06 0.35 1.68
N GLY A 157 0.25 -0.52 2.26
CA GLY A 157 -1.03 -0.16 2.88
C GLY A 157 -0.84 0.72 4.11
N GLY A 158 0.17 0.45 4.94
CA GLY A 158 0.58 1.32 6.04
C GLY A 158 1.02 2.70 5.55
N LEU A 159 1.89 2.75 4.53
CA LEU A 159 2.27 4.01 3.89
C LEU A 159 1.09 4.73 3.23
N THR A 160 0.09 3.99 2.69
CA THR A 160 -1.15 4.59 2.17
C THR A 160 -1.87 5.40 3.25
N ALA A 161 -2.09 4.81 4.42
CA ALA A 161 -2.70 5.51 5.56
C ALA A 161 -1.82 6.69 6.02
N SER A 162 -0.49 6.47 6.15
CA SER A 162 0.47 7.52 6.51
C SER A 162 0.42 8.71 5.56
N ILE A 163 0.43 8.47 4.25
CA ILE A 163 0.38 9.52 3.21
C ILE A 163 -0.94 10.30 3.26
N CYS A 164 -2.06 9.62 3.52
CA CYS A 164 -3.36 10.30 3.64
C CYS A 164 -3.42 11.21 4.87
N ILE A 165 -2.87 10.77 6.01
CA ILE A 165 -2.73 11.59 7.22
C ILE A 165 -1.80 12.77 6.94
N TYR A 166 -0.63 12.51 6.34
CA TYR A 166 0.37 13.53 6.05
C TYR A 166 -0.13 14.57 5.04
N ALA A 167 -0.83 14.15 3.98
CA ALA A 167 -1.43 15.05 2.99
C ALA A 167 -2.52 15.95 3.60
N ARG A 168 -3.38 15.39 4.48
CA ARG A 168 -4.37 16.16 5.25
C ARG A 168 -3.69 17.28 6.05
N ASP A 169 -2.66 16.94 6.79
CA ASP A 169 -1.99 17.86 7.71
C ASP A 169 -1.15 18.92 6.97
N LYS A 170 -0.51 18.54 5.86
CA LYS A 170 0.27 19.47 5.01
C LYS A 170 -0.60 20.38 4.16
N LYS A 171 -1.81 19.96 3.78
CA LYS A 171 -2.72 20.73 2.93
C LYS A 171 -2.12 21.18 1.58
N GLU A 172 -1.18 20.39 1.07
CA GLU A 172 -0.54 20.65 -0.22
C GLU A 172 -1.22 19.88 -1.36
N VAL A 173 -1.82 18.73 -1.04
CA VAL A 173 -2.52 17.86 -1.99
C VAL A 173 -3.74 17.23 -1.34
N SER A 174 -4.85 17.18 -2.06
CA SER A 174 -6.07 16.50 -1.64
C SER A 174 -6.10 15.07 -2.19
N VAL A 175 -6.47 14.13 -1.31
CA VAL A 175 -6.71 12.73 -1.67
C VAL A 175 -8.21 12.46 -1.59
N ALA A 176 -8.81 11.96 -2.65
CA ALA A 176 -10.26 11.72 -2.72
C ALA A 176 -10.67 10.35 -2.16
N TYR A 177 -9.75 9.36 -2.19
CA TYR A 177 -10.00 7.99 -1.72
C TYR A 177 -8.73 7.26 -1.34
N GLN A 178 -8.80 6.34 -0.36
CA GLN A 178 -7.68 5.51 0.03
C GLN A 178 -8.05 4.02 0.06
N MET A 179 -7.09 3.18 -0.32
CA MET A 179 -7.24 1.71 -0.26
C MET A 179 -6.00 1.08 0.41
N PRO A 180 -5.89 1.19 1.75
CA PRO A 180 -4.82 0.53 2.51
C PRO A 180 -5.14 -0.96 2.66
N LEU A 181 -4.69 -1.82 1.73
CA LEU A 181 -5.02 -3.24 1.73
C LEU A 181 -4.20 -3.98 2.79
N TYR A 182 -4.88 -4.71 3.70
CA TYR A 182 -4.28 -5.43 4.85
C TYR A 182 -3.06 -4.70 5.44
N PRO A 183 -3.24 -3.44 5.89
CA PRO A 183 -2.14 -2.53 6.14
C PRO A 183 -1.37 -2.85 7.43
N MET A 184 -0.05 -2.63 7.41
CA MET A 184 0.84 -2.64 8.56
C MET A 184 0.82 -1.28 9.26
N LEU A 185 0.14 -1.15 10.43
CA LEU A 185 -0.22 0.14 11.03
C LEU A 185 0.35 0.38 12.43
N ASP A 186 0.52 -0.66 13.26
CA ASP A 186 0.83 -0.51 14.69
C ASP A 186 2.20 -1.11 15.05
N ASP A 187 3.18 -0.23 15.23
CA ASP A 187 4.54 -0.59 15.63
C ASP A 187 4.64 -1.17 17.05
N ARG A 188 3.65 -0.88 17.88
CA ARG A 188 3.59 -1.36 19.28
C ARG A 188 3.22 -2.85 19.38
N MET A 189 2.58 -3.38 18.31
CA MET A 189 2.17 -4.79 18.23
C MET A 189 1.36 -5.26 19.46
N ILE A 190 0.45 -4.41 19.93
CA ILE A 190 -0.33 -4.64 21.18
C ILE A 190 -1.66 -5.35 20.94
N THR A 191 -2.00 -5.65 19.69
CA THR A 191 -3.27 -6.31 19.37
C THR A 191 -3.17 -7.84 19.50
N PRO A 192 -4.27 -8.55 19.81
CA PRO A 192 -4.24 -10.01 19.91
C PRO A 192 -3.70 -10.70 18.64
N SER A 193 -4.05 -10.19 17.43
CA SER A 193 -3.58 -10.80 16.18
C SER A 193 -2.11 -10.56 15.90
N SER A 194 -1.52 -9.47 16.41
CA SER A 194 -0.10 -9.16 16.20
C SER A 194 0.84 -9.91 17.15
N GLN A 195 0.30 -10.44 18.28
CA GLN A 195 1.05 -11.15 19.29
C GLN A 195 1.03 -12.67 19.02
N ASN A 196 2.19 -13.33 19.12
CA ASN A 196 2.33 -14.78 18.99
C ASN A 196 1.71 -15.36 17.69
N ASN A 197 1.60 -14.55 16.65
CA ASN A 197 1.08 -14.97 15.36
C ASN A 197 2.17 -15.73 14.59
N ASP A 198 1.86 -16.93 14.13
CA ASP A 198 2.72 -17.81 13.36
C ASP A 198 2.19 -18.02 11.92
N GLY A 199 1.36 -17.10 11.44
CA GLY A 199 0.74 -17.16 10.12
C GLY A 199 1.75 -17.33 8.97
N PRO A 200 1.32 -17.97 7.86
CA PRO A 200 2.11 -18.04 6.65
C PRO A 200 2.41 -16.66 6.06
N VAL A 201 3.49 -16.55 5.29
CA VAL A 201 3.96 -15.35 4.57
C VAL A 201 4.43 -14.25 5.51
N TRP A 202 3.64 -13.85 6.50
CA TRP A 202 3.97 -12.83 7.47
C TRP A 202 3.50 -13.22 8.87
N ASN A 203 4.36 -13.02 9.87
CA ASN A 203 4.14 -13.42 11.25
C ASN A 203 4.74 -12.41 12.24
N THR A 204 4.53 -12.62 13.53
CA THR A 204 5.02 -11.74 14.59
C THR A 204 6.53 -11.51 14.51
N ALA A 205 7.34 -12.54 14.28
CA ALA A 205 8.80 -12.40 14.20
C ALA A 205 9.24 -11.54 13.00
N SER A 206 8.63 -11.74 11.84
CA SER A 206 8.85 -10.91 10.65
C SER A 206 8.44 -9.46 10.90
N ASN A 207 7.32 -9.27 11.59
CA ASN A 207 6.78 -7.95 11.93
C ASN A 207 7.73 -7.16 12.85
N ILE A 208 8.25 -7.80 13.91
CA ILE A 208 9.25 -7.21 14.80
C ILE A 208 10.49 -6.76 14.01
N ASN A 209 11.04 -7.62 13.16
CA ASN A 209 12.23 -7.32 12.38
C ASN A 209 12.00 -6.14 11.41
N ALA A 210 10.84 -6.10 10.77
CA ALA A 210 10.50 -5.03 9.82
C ALA A 210 10.31 -3.68 10.53
N TRP A 211 9.56 -3.63 11.63
CA TRP A 211 9.38 -2.42 12.42
C TRP A 211 10.71 -1.89 12.97
N LYS A 212 11.59 -2.79 13.44
CA LYS A 212 12.91 -2.43 13.95
C LYS A 212 13.76 -1.73 12.87
N LEU A 213 13.75 -2.27 11.65
CA LEU A 213 14.50 -1.67 10.53
C LEU A 213 13.84 -0.36 10.07
N TYR A 214 12.50 -0.33 9.99
CA TYR A 214 11.78 0.84 9.48
C TYR A 214 11.88 2.04 10.43
N LEU A 215 11.77 1.82 11.73
CA LEU A 215 11.82 2.90 12.72
C LEU A 215 13.25 3.28 13.13
N GLY A 216 14.23 2.39 12.99
CA GLY A 216 15.60 2.65 13.42
C GLY A 216 15.64 3.08 14.89
N ASP A 217 16.20 4.26 15.17
CA ASP A 217 16.32 4.81 16.54
C ASP A 217 14.98 5.12 17.23
N LEU A 218 13.89 5.21 16.46
CA LEU A 218 12.54 5.41 17.00
C LEU A 218 11.90 4.09 17.47
N TYR A 219 12.49 2.93 17.17
CA TYR A 219 11.91 1.65 17.54
C TYR A 219 11.73 1.53 19.05
N GLN A 220 10.52 1.15 19.49
CA GLN A 220 10.09 1.05 20.90
C GLN A 220 10.10 2.38 21.68
N LYS A 221 10.14 3.53 20.99
CA LYS A 221 9.99 4.82 21.66
C LYS A 221 8.50 5.17 21.82
N ALA A 222 8.20 5.99 22.83
CA ALA A 222 6.84 6.44 23.10
C ALA A 222 6.35 7.45 22.03
N ASP A 223 7.25 8.24 21.50
CA ASP A 223 7.04 9.38 20.61
C ASP A 223 7.18 9.06 19.12
N VAL A 224 6.97 7.79 18.71
CA VAL A 224 6.92 7.43 17.29
C VAL A 224 5.84 8.25 16.58
N PRO A 225 6.19 8.97 15.50
CA PRO A 225 5.24 9.81 14.79
C PRO A 225 4.09 9.03 14.17
N VAL A 226 2.89 9.60 14.14
CA VAL A 226 1.70 8.99 13.51
C VAL A 226 1.91 8.69 12.01
N TYR A 227 2.78 9.44 11.35
CA TYR A 227 3.13 9.22 9.95
C TYR A 227 4.06 7.99 9.75
N ALA A 228 4.71 7.52 10.80
CA ALA A 228 5.45 6.26 10.78
C ALA A 228 4.56 5.07 11.16
N ALA A 229 3.62 5.27 12.10
CA ALA A 229 2.73 4.24 12.63
C ALA A 229 1.28 4.76 12.74
N PRO A 230 0.47 4.66 11.67
CA PRO A 230 -0.88 5.25 11.60
C PRO A 230 -1.86 4.83 12.69
N ALA A 231 -1.68 3.67 13.31
CA ALA A 231 -2.53 3.22 14.42
C ALA A 231 -2.40 4.10 15.69
N ARG A 232 -1.36 4.95 15.76
CA ARG A 232 -1.16 5.96 16.83
C ARG A 232 -1.98 7.23 16.62
N LEU A 233 -2.72 7.35 15.49
CA LEU A 233 -3.55 8.51 15.20
C LEU A 233 -4.71 8.62 16.21
N GLU A 234 -4.94 9.83 16.69
CA GLU A 234 -6.07 10.15 17.60
C GLU A 234 -7.18 10.87 16.85
N ASP A 235 -6.85 11.85 16.00
CA ASP A 235 -7.80 12.61 15.18
C ASP A 235 -7.91 12.05 13.76
N TYR A 236 -9.04 11.40 13.49
CA TYR A 236 -9.36 10.82 12.18
C TYR A 236 -10.16 11.78 11.26
N SER A 237 -10.46 13.00 11.70
CA SER A 237 -11.23 13.96 10.91
C SER A 237 -10.56 14.24 9.56
N ASP A 238 -11.37 14.55 8.55
CA ASP A 238 -10.95 14.95 7.20
C ASP A 238 -10.09 13.95 6.42
N LEU A 239 -9.94 12.72 6.92
CA LEU A 239 -9.31 11.65 6.14
C LEU A 239 -10.18 11.28 4.93
N PRO A 240 -9.59 10.85 3.82
CA PRO A 240 -10.35 10.38 2.67
C PRO A 240 -11.11 9.09 3.01
N PRO A 241 -12.32 8.88 2.44
CA PRO A 241 -13.02 7.60 2.52
C PRO A 241 -12.12 6.42 2.17
N ALA A 242 -12.37 5.24 2.77
CA ALA A 242 -11.46 4.11 2.67
C ALA A 242 -12.16 2.78 2.37
N PHE A 243 -11.43 1.88 1.72
CA PHE A 243 -11.75 0.46 1.65
C PHE A 243 -10.51 -0.39 1.93
N THR A 244 -10.70 -1.52 2.64
CA THR A 244 -9.68 -2.53 2.83
C THR A 244 -10.27 -3.94 2.86
N PHE A 245 -9.40 -4.94 2.77
CA PHE A 245 -9.72 -6.30 3.20
C PHE A 245 -8.54 -6.89 3.98
N VAL A 246 -8.79 -7.91 4.79
CA VAL A 246 -7.78 -8.53 5.63
C VAL A 246 -8.16 -9.98 5.94
N GLY A 247 -7.18 -10.86 6.12
CA GLY A 247 -7.37 -12.20 6.65
C GLY A 247 -7.44 -12.20 8.17
N ASP A 248 -8.19 -13.11 8.79
CA ASP A 248 -8.31 -13.17 10.25
C ASP A 248 -7.23 -13.98 10.96
N ILE A 249 -6.33 -14.64 10.19
CA ILE A 249 -5.20 -15.38 10.77
C ILE A 249 -3.84 -14.71 10.48
N GLU A 250 -3.84 -13.45 10.05
CA GLU A 250 -2.63 -12.65 9.87
C GLU A 250 -2.41 -11.65 11.02
N PRO A 251 -1.17 -11.18 11.27
CA PRO A 251 -0.89 -10.28 12.39
C PRO A 251 -1.58 -8.92 12.29
N PHE A 252 -1.93 -8.44 11.09
CA PHE A 252 -2.53 -7.12 10.87
C PHE A 252 -4.06 -7.09 11.00
N TYR A 253 -4.71 -8.21 11.31
CA TYR A 253 -6.17 -8.29 11.38
C TYR A 253 -6.78 -7.25 12.32
N ASN A 254 -6.41 -7.29 13.61
CA ASN A 254 -7.04 -6.39 14.58
C ASN A 254 -6.67 -4.92 14.35
N GLU A 255 -5.43 -4.60 13.97
CA GLU A 255 -5.05 -3.21 13.72
C GLU A 255 -5.77 -2.63 12.51
N THR A 256 -5.97 -3.43 11.45
CA THR A 256 -6.77 -3.06 10.28
C THR A 256 -8.22 -2.76 10.66
N VAL A 257 -8.87 -3.69 11.37
CA VAL A 257 -10.26 -3.52 11.81
C VAL A 257 -10.40 -2.30 12.71
N ASN A 258 -9.51 -2.16 13.71
CA ASN A 258 -9.54 -1.03 14.65
C ASN A 258 -9.37 0.32 13.93
N PHE A 259 -8.47 0.41 12.96
CA PHE A 259 -8.26 1.63 12.18
C PHE A 259 -9.52 2.02 11.39
N MET A 260 -10.15 1.05 10.71
CA MET A 260 -11.37 1.29 9.94
C MET A 260 -12.57 1.65 10.83
N GLU A 261 -12.72 1.02 11.99
CA GLU A 261 -13.78 1.35 12.94
C GLU A 261 -13.58 2.74 13.58
N LYS A 262 -12.35 3.17 13.83
CA LYS A 262 -12.05 4.53 14.27
C LYS A 262 -12.38 5.56 13.18
N MET A 263 -12.09 5.29 11.90
CA MET A 263 -12.53 6.13 10.79
C MET A 263 -14.06 6.29 10.77
N LYS A 264 -14.81 5.18 10.87
CA LYS A 264 -16.28 5.21 10.95
C LYS A 264 -16.77 6.01 12.12
N SER A 265 -16.18 5.84 13.31
CA SER A 265 -16.53 6.57 14.52
C SER A 265 -16.29 8.07 14.39
N ALA A 266 -15.33 8.48 13.55
CA ALA A 266 -15.09 9.88 13.18
C ALA A 266 -15.99 10.37 12.03
N GLY A 267 -16.98 9.58 11.59
CA GLY A 267 -17.90 9.92 10.51
C GLY A 267 -17.32 9.78 9.10
N ILE A 268 -16.15 9.15 8.94
CA ILE A 268 -15.53 8.92 7.64
C ILE A 268 -16.04 7.58 7.06
N PRO A 269 -16.57 7.58 5.82
CA PRO A 269 -16.96 6.32 5.15
C PRO A 269 -15.76 5.38 5.03
N ALA A 270 -15.86 4.22 5.65
CA ALA A 270 -14.77 3.24 5.69
C ALA A 270 -15.36 1.82 5.66
N ASP A 271 -15.16 1.12 4.56
CA ASP A 271 -15.66 -0.24 4.36
C ASP A 271 -14.50 -1.25 4.43
N TYR A 272 -14.74 -2.40 5.02
CA TYR A 272 -13.75 -3.47 5.03
C TYR A 272 -14.38 -4.87 4.92
N LYS A 273 -13.58 -5.81 4.43
CA LYS A 273 -13.95 -7.23 4.32
C LYS A 273 -12.96 -8.11 5.05
N VAL A 274 -13.47 -8.94 5.98
CA VAL A 274 -12.65 -9.98 6.64
C VAL A 274 -12.80 -11.30 5.90
N TYR A 275 -11.66 -11.96 5.63
CA TYR A 275 -11.60 -13.29 5.02
C TYR A 275 -11.19 -14.33 6.07
N HIS A 276 -12.17 -15.19 6.46
CA HIS A 276 -11.95 -16.21 7.47
C HIS A 276 -10.97 -17.29 7.03
N GLY A 277 -9.99 -17.57 7.88
CA GLY A 277 -8.94 -18.53 7.62
C GLY A 277 -7.91 -18.10 6.58
N ALA A 278 -7.94 -16.82 6.16
CA ALA A 278 -6.96 -16.26 5.23
C ALA A 278 -5.77 -15.65 5.98
N TYR A 279 -4.57 -15.89 5.43
CA TYR A 279 -3.31 -15.37 5.91
C TYR A 279 -2.86 -14.17 5.07
N HIS A 280 -1.82 -13.48 5.52
CA HIS A 280 -1.29 -12.28 4.87
C HIS A 280 -0.90 -12.51 3.40
N GLY A 281 -1.37 -11.66 2.48
CA GLY A 281 -1.05 -11.75 1.05
C GLY A 281 -1.65 -12.98 0.35
N PHE A 282 -2.71 -13.58 0.91
CA PHE A 282 -3.40 -14.74 0.31
C PHE A 282 -3.90 -14.45 -1.09
N ASP A 283 -4.32 -13.23 -1.35
CA ASP A 283 -4.84 -12.73 -2.62
C ASP A 283 -3.79 -12.79 -3.74
N VAL A 284 -2.54 -12.54 -3.42
CA VAL A 284 -1.40 -12.61 -4.34
C VAL A 284 -0.87 -14.04 -4.46
N LEU A 285 -0.57 -14.69 -3.33
CA LEU A 285 0.02 -16.04 -3.34
C LEU A 285 -0.93 -17.10 -3.91
N CYS A 286 -2.22 -17.00 -3.58
CA CYS A 286 -3.27 -17.92 -4.01
C CYS A 286 -4.24 -17.26 -5.00
N TRP A 287 -3.77 -16.44 -5.92
CA TRP A 287 -4.57 -15.62 -6.85
C TRP A 287 -5.71 -16.38 -7.57
N PHE A 288 -5.55 -17.69 -7.77
CA PHE A 288 -6.53 -18.56 -8.41
C PHE A 288 -7.60 -19.09 -7.45
N SER A 289 -7.46 -18.90 -6.13
CA SER A 289 -8.40 -19.40 -5.14
C SER A 289 -9.73 -18.62 -5.11
N LYS A 290 -10.78 -19.21 -4.58
CA LYS A 290 -12.07 -18.54 -4.45
C LYS A 290 -11.99 -17.30 -3.54
N PRO A 291 -11.36 -17.35 -2.34
CA PRO A 291 -11.21 -16.16 -1.51
C PRO A 291 -10.45 -15.03 -2.21
N SER A 292 -9.36 -15.35 -2.93
CA SER A 292 -8.55 -14.34 -3.63
C SER A 292 -9.33 -13.66 -4.76
N ARG A 293 -10.01 -14.44 -5.59
CA ARG A 293 -10.86 -13.88 -6.66
C ARG A 293 -11.99 -13.01 -6.11
N ASP A 294 -12.58 -13.39 -4.97
CA ASP A 294 -13.58 -12.56 -4.30
C ASP A 294 -12.99 -11.28 -3.74
N ALA A 295 -11.78 -11.32 -3.15
CA ALA A 295 -11.08 -10.14 -2.66
C ALA A 295 -10.80 -9.14 -3.78
N HIS A 296 -10.26 -9.62 -4.91
CA HIS A 296 -10.01 -8.78 -6.09
C HIS A 296 -11.32 -8.21 -6.67
N ARG A 297 -12.37 -9.00 -6.76
CA ARG A 297 -13.68 -8.52 -7.23
C ARG A 297 -14.23 -7.39 -6.35
N ILE A 298 -14.26 -7.60 -5.02
CA ILE A 298 -14.78 -6.59 -4.08
C ILE A 298 -13.87 -5.33 -4.07
N MET A 299 -12.55 -5.51 -4.16
CA MET A 299 -11.61 -4.42 -4.28
C MET A 299 -11.91 -3.54 -5.50
N LEU A 300 -12.11 -4.14 -6.67
CA LEU A 300 -12.44 -3.41 -7.91
C LEU A 300 -13.84 -2.80 -7.88
N GLU A 301 -14.83 -3.44 -7.27
CA GLU A 301 -16.16 -2.86 -7.07
C GLU A 301 -16.12 -1.59 -6.22
N ASN A 302 -15.38 -1.61 -5.10
CA ASN A 302 -15.20 -0.42 -4.27
C ASN A 302 -14.42 0.68 -5.00
N TYR A 303 -13.36 0.32 -5.74
CA TYR A 303 -12.62 1.27 -6.56
C TYR A 303 -13.50 1.92 -7.63
N ARG A 304 -14.31 1.14 -8.36
CA ARG A 304 -15.25 1.66 -9.36
C ARG A 304 -16.24 2.64 -8.73
N ARG A 305 -16.88 2.24 -7.63
CA ARG A 305 -17.83 3.11 -6.89
C ARG A 305 -17.16 4.41 -6.45
N ALA A 306 -15.90 4.35 -5.98
CA ALA A 306 -15.15 5.55 -5.60
C ALA A 306 -14.85 6.44 -6.82
N SER A 307 -14.45 5.86 -7.95
CA SER A 307 -14.15 6.61 -9.18
C SER A 307 -15.38 7.28 -9.82
N GLU A 308 -16.57 6.79 -9.54
CA GLU A 308 -17.83 7.38 -10.00
C GLU A 308 -18.34 8.51 -9.09
N ASN A 309 -18.03 8.45 -7.78
CA ASN A 309 -18.74 9.25 -6.77
C ASN A 309 -17.85 10.14 -5.89
N LEU A 310 -16.53 9.89 -5.82
CA LEU A 310 -15.66 10.59 -4.89
C LEU A 310 -14.73 11.55 -5.62
N PHE A 311 -14.84 12.81 -5.23
CA PHE A 311 -14.05 13.93 -5.77
C PHE A 311 -13.59 14.81 -4.62
N LYS A 312 -12.39 15.37 -4.71
CA LYS A 312 -11.86 16.32 -3.73
C LYS A 312 -11.00 17.36 -4.45
N ALA A 313 -11.48 18.60 -4.48
CA ALA A 313 -10.75 19.71 -5.11
C ALA A 313 -9.34 19.85 -4.54
N GLN A 314 -8.38 20.17 -5.39
CA GLN A 314 -7.02 20.45 -4.93
C GLN A 314 -6.93 21.79 -4.23
N PRO A 315 -6.05 21.94 -3.22
CA PRO A 315 -5.81 23.22 -2.58
C PRO A 315 -5.25 24.22 -3.61
N GLU A 316 -5.58 25.49 -3.43
CA GLU A 316 -4.97 26.55 -4.24
C GLU A 316 -3.44 26.53 -4.08
N LYS A 317 -2.73 26.63 -5.19
CA LYS A 317 -1.27 26.74 -5.14
C LYS A 317 -0.90 28.07 -4.50
N LYS A 318 -0.20 27.99 -3.36
CA LYS A 318 0.34 29.16 -2.69
C LYS A 318 1.52 29.74 -3.45
#